data_e8c849ccfd1ac83c432af9904288f4e3
#
_entry.id   e8c849ccfd1ac83c432af9904288f4e3
#
_cell.length_a   1.000
_cell.length_b   1.000
_cell.length_c   1.000
_cell.angle_alpha   90.00
_cell.angle_beta   90.00
_cell.angle_gamma   90.00
#
_symmetry.space_group_name_H-M   'P 1'
#
loop_
_entity.id
_entity.type
_entity.pdbx_description
1 polymer ?
#
loop_
_entity_poly.entity_id
_entity_poly.type
_entity_poly.pdbx_seq_one_letter_code
_entity_poly.pdbx_strand_id
1 'polypeptide(L)'
;MKITKSTEYTDSSPRLFDVLVHIPGLFERADNLIASGEPTYLNGIIADLVTAIEELQEWEAEYHAALKEPAITNVDVSKFKRFSRLCDNKTFPLAVDFPDFLTGYLQSIYWLYLFTIQRTLQDVLLKYPNGKCSISMGDLNKQILQIAIYMCQMMPYFCEPDASSMGRFATFMPLVFALKYFEARGMKAQQDWCQDVTDAMFNDGINPPWKLDLEKGLKPGEKKQIP
;
A
#
# COMPACT_ATOMS: atom_id res chain seq x y z
N MET A 1 21.68 -11.23 22.95
CA MET A 1 20.53 -10.36 22.63
C MET A 1 20.79 -8.99 23.26
N LYS A 2 21.32 -8.04 22.49
CA LYS A 2 21.51 -6.66 22.97
C LYS A 2 20.22 -5.93 22.71
N ILE A 3 19.47 -5.69 23.78
CA ILE A 3 18.35 -4.74 23.78
C ILE A 3 19.00 -3.36 23.64
N THR A 4 19.03 -2.85 22.42
CA THR A 4 19.40 -1.46 22.15
C THR A 4 18.37 -0.58 22.84
N LYS A 5 18.85 0.38 23.63
CA LYS A 5 18.06 1.37 24.37
C LYS A 5 16.97 1.95 23.48
N SER A 6 15.74 1.93 24.01
CA SER A 6 14.59 2.57 23.40
C SER A 6 14.98 3.99 22.95
N THR A 7 15.00 4.20 21.65
CA THR A 7 14.87 5.53 21.07
C THR A 7 13.57 6.12 21.64
N GLU A 8 13.61 7.31 22.20
CA GLU A 8 12.43 8.07 22.50
C GLU A 8 11.65 8.19 21.19
N TYR A 9 10.62 7.36 21.07
CA TYR A 9 9.68 7.44 19.97
C TYR A 9 8.96 8.77 20.11
N THR A 10 9.22 9.68 19.19
CA THR A 10 8.38 10.84 19.03
C THR A 10 6.95 10.36 18.80
N ASP A 11 6.00 11.00 19.46
CA ASP A 11 4.58 10.62 19.61
C ASP A 11 3.77 10.76 18.30
N SER A 12 4.39 10.55 17.15
CA SER A 12 3.80 10.69 15.81
C SER A 12 3.06 9.44 15.31
N SER A 13 3.31 8.26 15.93
CA SER A 13 2.60 7.03 15.56
C SER A 13 1.10 7.10 15.85
N PRO A 14 0.63 7.60 17.02
CA PRO A 14 -0.80 7.77 17.30
C PRO A 14 -1.51 8.63 16.26
N ARG A 15 -0.90 9.73 15.80
CA ARG A 15 -1.49 10.65 14.82
C ARG A 15 -1.80 9.98 13.47
N LEU A 16 -0.97 9.02 13.01
CA LEU A 16 -1.31 8.24 11.82
C LEU A 16 -2.64 7.52 11.98
N PHE A 17 -2.82 6.81 13.11
CA PHE A 17 -4.04 6.05 13.37
C PHE A 17 -5.25 6.95 13.57
N ASP A 18 -5.09 8.16 14.10
CA ASP A 18 -6.16 9.16 14.22
C ASP A 18 -6.68 9.58 12.85
N VAL A 19 -5.79 9.74 11.85
CA VAL A 19 -6.20 9.98 10.46
C VAL A 19 -6.88 8.73 9.87
N LEU A 20 -6.28 7.56 10.06
CA LEU A 20 -6.73 6.32 9.42
C LEU A 20 -8.13 5.87 9.90
N VAL A 21 -8.53 6.17 11.13
CA VAL A 21 -9.82 5.73 11.70
C VAL A 21 -11.03 6.29 10.93
N HIS A 22 -10.88 7.43 10.26
CA HIS A 22 -11.95 8.09 9.50
C HIS A 22 -12.05 7.61 8.05
N ILE A 23 -10.99 7.00 7.52
CA ILE A 23 -10.89 6.63 6.10
C ILE A 23 -11.94 5.58 5.66
N PRO A 24 -12.26 4.53 6.44
CA PRO A 24 -13.27 3.55 6.02
C PRO A 24 -14.64 4.18 5.73
N GLY A 25 -15.08 5.13 6.57
CA GLY A 25 -16.33 5.86 6.35
C GLY A 25 -16.28 6.76 5.10
N LEU A 26 -15.11 7.26 4.74
CA LEU A 26 -14.90 8.02 3.51
C LEU A 26 -15.02 7.13 2.28
N PHE A 27 -14.43 5.92 2.31
CA PHE A 27 -14.57 4.94 1.23
C PHE A 27 -16.03 4.52 1.03
N GLU A 28 -16.76 4.22 2.10
CA GLU A 28 -18.18 3.88 2.03
C GLU A 28 -19.00 5.00 1.35
N ARG A 29 -18.74 6.27 1.69
CA ARG A 29 -19.42 7.40 1.05
C ARG A 29 -19.07 7.55 -0.42
N ALA A 30 -17.81 7.32 -0.79
CA ALA A 30 -17.37 7.35 -2.19
C ALA A 30 -17.98 6.20 -3.00
N ASP A 31 -18.02 4.98 -2.45
CA ASP A 31 -18.63 3.82 -3.08
C ASP A 31 -20.15 4.03 -3.29
N ASN A 32 -20.84 4.56 -2.29
CA ASN A 32 -22.26 4.90 -2.38
C ASN A 32 -22.53 5.99 -3.44
N LEU A 33 -21.65 7.01 -3.54
CA LEU A 33 -21.73 8.03 -4.60
C LEU A 33 -21.59 7.40 -5.99
N ILE A 34 -20.59 6.52 -6.17
CA ILE A 34 -20.35 5.85 -7.46
C ILE A 34 -21.52 4.92 -7.79
N ALA A 35 -22.06 4.20 -6.82
CA ALA A 35 -23.17 3.25 -7.02
C ALA A 35 -24.49 3.93 -7.32
N SER A 36 -24.87 4.99 -6.57
CA SER A 36 -26.13 5.70 -6.73
C SER A 36 -26.21 6.53 -8.01
N GLY A 37 -25.05 7.02 -8.48
CA GLY A 37 -25.00 7.94 -9.63
C GLY A 37 -25.50 9.36 -9.32
N GLU A 38 -25.86 9.68 -8.07
CA GLU A 38 -26.37 10.98 -7.66
C GLU A 38 -25.23 11.93 -7.23
N PRO A 39 -25.00 13.06 -7.95
CA PRO A 39 -23.86 13.93 -7.68
C PRO A 39 -24.06 14.90 -6.49
N THR A 40 -25.13 14.75 -5.70
CA THR A 40 -25.54 15.72 -4.67
C THR A 40 -24.42 16.07 -3.69
N TYR A 41 -23.56 15.12 -3.33
CA TYR A 41 -22.44 15.30 -2.37
C TYR A 41 -21.06 15.21 -3.03
N LEU A 42 -20.98 15.21 -4.35
CA LEU A 42 -19.75 14.98 -5.11
C LEU A 42 -18.57 15.85 -4.65
N ASN A 43 -18.74 17.17 -4.64
CA ASN A 43 -17.65 18.09 -4.29
C ASN A 43 -17.24 17.97 -2.82
N GLY A 44 -18.16 17.63 -1.91
CA GLY A 44 -17.86 17.34 -0.52
C GLY A 44 -17.00 16.10 -0.37
N ILE A 45 -17.33 15.00 -1.05
CA ILE A 45 -16.56 13.75 -1.02
C ILE A 45 -15.19 13.95 -1.65
N ILE A 46 -15.09 14.69 -2.77
CA ILE A 46 -13.79 15.03 -3.38
C ILE A 46 -12.93 15.84 -2.39
N ALA A 47 -13.50 16.87 -1.74
CA ALA A 47 -12.79 17.68 -0.77
C ALA A 47 -12.29 16.84 0.42
N ASP A 48 -13.13 15.96 0.96
CA ASP A 48 -12.76 15.08 2.07
C ASP A 48 -11.65 14.08 1.68
N LEU A 49 -11.68 13.53 0.46
CA LEU A 49 -10.60 12.67 -0.07
C LEU A 49 -9.29 13.44 -0.24
N VAL A 50 -9.34 14.67 -0.75
CA VAL A 50 -8.15 15.54 -0.88
C VAL A 50 -7.60 15.89 0.51
N THR A 51 -8.45 16.26 1.46
CA THR A 51 -8.03 16.55 2.84
C THR A 51 -7.35 15.32 3.48
N ALA A 52 -7.90 14.12 3.31
CA ALA A 52 -7.28 12.90 3.83
C ALA A 52 -5.89 12.62 3.20
N ILE A 53 -5.71 12.93 1.90
CA ILE A 53 -4.40 12.87 1.24
C ILE A 53 -3.43 13.85 1.88
N GLU A 54 -3.85 15.10 2.08
CA GLU A 54 -3.03 16.17 2.67
C GLU A 54 -2.63 15.85 4.11
N GLU A 55 -3.55 15.37 4.93
CA GLU A 55 -3.29 14.95 6.32
C GLU A 55 -2.28 13.79 6.42
N LEU A 56 -2.38 12.81 5.52
CA LEU A 56 -1.41 11.72 5.45
C LEU A 56 -0.02 12.21 5.03
N GLN A 57 0.07 13.11 4.04
CA GLN A 57 1.34 13.68 3.58
C GLN A 57 1.97 14.57 4.65
N GLU A 58 1.17 15.34 5.39
CA GLU A 58 1.64 16.12 6.54
C GLU A 58 2.20 15.22 7.63
N TRP A 59 1.49 14.13 7.96
CA TRP A 59 1.98 13.14 8.90
C TRP A 59 3.34 12.55 8.45
N GLU A 60 3.48 12.15 7.19
CA GLU A 60 4.74 11.60 6.67
C GLU A 60 5.89 12.61 6.82
N ALA A 61 5.66 13.86 6.42
CA ALA A 61 6.66 14.92 6.52
C ALA A 61 7.12 15.16 7.96
N GLU A 62 6.17 15.23 8.92
CA GLU A 62 6.47 15.39 10.34
C GLU A 62 7.20 14.18 10.92
N TYR A 63 6.74 12.98 10.56
CA TYR A 63 7.36 11.73 11.00
C TYR A 63 8.81 11.65 10.53
N HIS A 64 9.06 11.91 9.24
CA HIS A 64 10.41 11.90 8.68
C HIS A 64 11.31 12.97 9.31
N ALA A 65 10.78 14.17 9.57
CA ALA A 65 11.53 15.25 10.21
C ALA A 65 11.92 14.94 11.67
N ALA A 66 11.16 14.07 12.36
CA ALA A 66 11.42 13.67 13.73
C ALA A 66 12.48 12.54 13.84
N LEU A 67 12.76 11.82 12.76
CA LEU A 67 13.75 10.74 12.76
C LEU A 67 15.19 11.28 12.73
N LYS A 68 16.10 10.56 13.38
CA LYS A 68 17.54 10.89 13.36
C LYS A 68 18.24 10.46 12.07
N GLU A 69 17.71 9.44 11.44
CA GLU A 69 18.20 8.87 10.18
C GLU A 69 17.11 8.95 9.12
N PRO A 70 17.44 8.94 7.84
CA PRO A 70 16.43 8.93 6.77
C PRO A 70 15.47 7.76 6.97
N ALA A 71 14.16 8.06 6.95
CA ALA A 71 13.10 7.06 7.05
C ALA A 71 13.19 6.02 5.93
N ILE A 72 13.66 6.45 4.75
CA ILE A 72 13.71 5.68 3.52
C ILE A 72 15.08 5.85 2.88
N THR A 73 15.71 4.73 2.52
CA THR A 73 16.96 4.74 1.74
C THR A 73 16.80 3.80 0.53
N ASN A 74 17.03 4.31 -0.67
CA ASN A 74 17.05 3.46 -1.85
C ASN A 74 18.41 2.74 -1.95
N VAL A 75 18.34 1.42 -2.05
CA VAL A 75 19.51 0.54 -2.12
C VAL A 75 19.37 -0.46 -3.27
N ASP A 76 20.48 -1.04 -3.72
CA ASP A 76 20.41 -2.15 -4.66
C ASP A 76 19.74 -3.37 -4.01
N VAL A 77 18.83 -4.03 -4.73
CA VAL A 77 18.06 -5.18 -4.24
C VAL A 77 18.95 -6.32 -3.75
N SER A 78 20.18 -6.45 -4.27
CA SER A 78 21.15 -7.47 -3.87
C SER A 78 21.63 -7.34 -2.42
N LYS A 79 21.37 -6.20 -1.75
CA LYS A 79 21.58 -6.03 -0.31
C LYS A 79 20.76 -7.04 0.49
N PHE A 80 19.56 -7.37 0.03
CA PHE A 80 18.60 -8.27 0.66
C PHE A 80 18.86 -9.72 0.22
N LYS A 81 19.71 -10.42 0.98
CA LYS A 81 20.24 -11.73 0.60
C LYS A 81 19.21 -12.83 0.55
N ARG A 82 18.24 -12.82 1.46
CA ARG A 82 17.16 -13.81 1.45
C ARG A 82 16.23 -13.56 0.28
N PHE A 83 15.77 -12.32 0.10
CA PHE A 83 14.91 -11.96 -1.03
C PHE A 83 15.57 -12.31 -2.36
N SER A 84 16.86 -11.99 -2.55
CA SER A 84 17.59 -12.27 -3.80
C SER A 84 17.73 -13.76 -4.11
N ARG A 85 17.57 -14.65 -3.11
CA ARG A 85 17.51 -16.11 -3.31
C ARG A 85 16.11 -16.62 -3.61
N LEU A 86 15.09 -15.89 -3.17
CA LEU A 86 13.67 -16.25 -3.37
C LEU A 86 13.15 -15.77 -4.71
N CYS A 87 13.61 -14.61 -5.17
CA CYS A 87 13.14 -13.99 -6.41
C CYS A 87 14.34 -13.43 -7.20
N ASP A 88 14.53 -13.93 -8.42
CA ASP A 88 15.58 -13.50 -9.35
C ASP A 88 15.10 -12.48 -10.38
N ASN A 89 13.81 -12.16 -10.40
CA ASN A 89 13.20 -11.16 -11.27
C ASN A 89 13.73 -9.75 -10.95
N LYS A 90 14.35 -9.08 -11.92
CA LYS A 90 15.02 -7.78 -11.79
C LYS A 90 14.20 -6.59 -12.25
N THR A 91 12.89 -6.72 -12.38
CA THR A 91 11.99 -5.61 -12.76
C THR A 91 12.15 -4.40 -11.84
N PHE A 92 12.37 -4.63 -10.52
CA PHE A 92 12.72 -3.58 -9.56
C PHE A 92 14.16 -3.80 -9.06
N PRO A 93 15.18 -3.20 -9.70
CA PRO A 93 16.58 -3.37 -9.30
C PRO A 93 16.93 -2.59 -8.01
N LEU A 94 16.13 -1.57 -7.68
CA LEU A 94 16.24 -0.84 -6.42
C LEU A 94 15.17 -1.33 -5.44
N ALA A 95 15.55 -1.37 -4.18
CA ALA A 95 14.70 -1.66 -3.05
C ALA A 95 14.74 -0.52 -2.04
N VAL A 96 13.71 -0.45 -1.22
CA VAL A 96 13.65 0.47 -0.07
C VAL A 96 14.18 -0.24 1.16
N ASP A 97 15.09 0.42 1.85
CA ASP A 97 15.61 0.03 3.15
C ASP A 97 15.16 1.01 4.23
N PHE A 98 14.89 0.48 5.42
CA PHE A 98 14.40 1.24 6.57
C PHE A 98 15.37 1.14 7.74
N PRO A 99 15.49 2.17 8.60
CA PRO A 99 16.37 2.14 9.75
C PRO A 99 15.97 1.09 10.80
N ASP A 100 14.66 0.81 10.90
CA ASP A 100 14.10 -0.20 11.78
C ASP A 100 12.74 -0.73 11.28
N PHE A 101 12.28 -1.82 11.90
CA PHE A 101 11.04 -2.48 11.53
C PHE A 101 9.80 -1.59 11.69
N LEU A 102 9.74 -0.80 12.76
CA LEU A 102 8.56 0.05 13.02
C LEU A 102 8.44 1.15 11.97
N THR A 103 9.54 1.79 11.60
CA THR A 103 9.58 2.78 10.52
C THR A 103 9.08 2.17 9.21
N GLY A 104 9.58 0.98 8.83
CA GLY A 104 9.11 0.28 7.64
C GLY A 104 7.63 -0.08 7.71
N TYR A 105 7.16 -0.55 8.87
CA TYR A 105 5.76 -0.92 9.07
C TYR A 105 4.80 0.28 8.97
N LEU A 106 5.11 1.39 9.62
CA LEU A 106 4.32 2.62 9.53
C LEU A 106 4.31 3.18 8.10
N GLN A 107 5.47 3.15 7.42
CA GLN A 107 5.57 3.58 6.03
C GLN A 107 4.76 2.68 5.09
N SER A 108 4.71 1.37 5.34
CA SER A 108 3.89 0.45 4.54
C SER A 108 2.39 0.71 4.69
N ILE A 109 1.94 1.00 5.91
CA ILE A 109 0.55 1.40 6.19
C ILE A 109 0.23 2.72 5.49
N TYR A 110 1.09 3.72 5.63
CA TYR A 110 0.93 5.03 4.97
C TYR A 110 0.78 4.87 3.45
N TRP A 111 1.69 4.16 2.78
CA TRP A 111 1.60 3.96 1.33
C TRP A 111 0.34 3.21 0.90
N LEU A 112 -0.06 2.19 1.67
CA LEU A 112 -1.28 1.44 1.36
C LEU A 112 -2.53 2.33 1.41
N TYR A 113 -2.68 3.14 2.46
CA TYR A 113 -3.83 4.02 2.60
C TYR A 113 -3.79 5.17 1.60
N LEU A 114 -2.64 5.81 1.42
CA LEU A 114 -2.48 6.88 0.44
C LEU A 114 -2.80 6.38 -0.98
N PHE A 115 -2.30 5.20 -1.35
CA PHE A 115 -2.64 4.55 -2.61
C PHE A 115 -4.15 4.36 -2.75
N THR A 116 -4.80 3.80 -1.73
CA THR A 116 -6.23 3.49 -1.79
C THR A 116 -7.08 4.75 -1.88
N ILE A 117 -6.76 5.80 -1.11
CA ILE A 117 -7.48 7.08 -1.17
C ILE A 117 -7.32 7.73 -2.54
N GLN A 118 -6.10 7.77 -3.07
CA GLN A 118 -5.84 8.35 -4.39
C GLN A 118 -6.54 7.56 -5.51
N ARG A 119 -6.62 6.22 -5.40
CA ARG A 119 -7.40 5.39 -6.33
C ARG A 119 -8.89 5.68 -6.23
N THR A 120 -9.43 5.79 -5.01
CA THR A 120 -10.84 6.15 -4.80
C THR A 120 -11.15 7.52 -5.39
N LEU A 121 -10.29 8.53 -5.17
CA LEU A 121 -10.42 9.84 -5.78
C LEU A 121 -10.40 9.76 -7.31
N GLN A 122 -9.48 8.96 -7.87
CA GLN A 122 -9.41 8.74 -9.32
C GLN A 122 -10.70 8.14 -9.88
N ASP A 123 -11.27 7.12 -9.20
CA ASP A 123 -12.49 6.46 -9.64
C ASP A 123 -13.71 7.40 -9.57
N VAL A 124 -13.78 8.25 -8.52
CA VAL A 124 -14.79 9.33 -8.42
C VAL A 124 -14.65 10.32 -9.57
N LEU A 125 -13.42 10.80 -9.87
CA LEU A 125 -13.20 11.78 -10.95
C LEU A 125 -13.43 11.19 -12.34
N LEU A 126 -13.16 9.91 -12.55
CA LEU A 126 -13.49 9.21 -13.80
C LEU A 126 -15.00 9.07 -14.00
N LYS A 127 -15.73 8.82 -12.93
CA LYS A 127 -17.21 8.75 -12.96
C LYS A 127 -17.83 10.13 -13.15
N TYR A 128 -17.22 11.17 -12.54
CA TYR A 128 -17.73 12.55 -12.53
C TYR A 128 -16.64 13.54 -12.99
N PRO A 129 -16.39 13.65 -14.32
CA PRO A 129 -15.32 14.50 -14.86
C PRO A 129 -15.43 16.00 -14.52
N ASN A 130 -16.63 16.45 -14.15
CA ASN A 130 -16.91 17.86 -13.78
C ASN A 130 -16.70 18.12 -12.27
N GLY A 131 -16.27 17.12 -11.50
CA GLY A 131 -15.93 17.28 -10.08
C GLY A 131 -14.78 18.27 -9.88
N LYS A 132 -14.92 19.15 -8.90
CA LYS A 132 -13.88 20.16 -8.61
C LYS A 132 -12.80 19.53 -7.73
N CYS A 133 -11.63 19.28 -8.29
CA CYS A 133 -10.48 18.73 -7.59
C CYS A 133 -9.26 19.65 -7.77
N SER A 134 -8.49 19.87 -6.70
CA SER A 134 -7.23 20.62 -6.73
C SER A 134 -6.09 19.82 -7.36
N ILE A 135 -6.18 18.49 -7.34
CA ILE A 135 -5.16 17.59 -7.90
C ILE A 135 -5.53 17.27 -9.34
N SER A 136 -4.61 17.48 -10.27
CA SER A 136 -4.85 17.11 -11.67
C SER A 136 -4.88 15.57 -11.83
N MET A 137 -5.68 15.08 -12.77
CA MET A 137 -5.70 13.64 -13.08
C MET A 137 -4.32 13.12 -13.52
N GLY A 138 -3.52 13.94 -14.19
CA GLY A 138 -2.16 13.61 -14.61
C GLY A 138 -1.22 13.41 -13.42
N ASP A 139 -1.29 14.30 -12.44
CA ASP A 139 -0.47 14.20 -11.22
C ASP A 139 -0.93 13.06 -10.33
N LEU A 140 -2.25 12.89 -10.19
CA LEU A 140 -2.83 11.75 -9.45
C LEU A 140 -2.36 10.40 -10.04
N ASN A 141 -2.36 10.25 -11.36
CA ASN A 141 -1.85 9.06 -12.04
C ASN A 141 -0.37 8.80 -11.75
N LYS A 142 0.47 9.84 -11.75
CA LYS A 142 1.91 9.73 -11.45
C LYS A 142 2.14 9.33 -9.98
N GLN A 143 1.41 9.95 -9.06
CA GLN A 143 1.51 9.65 -7.63
C GLN A 143 1.10 8.22 -7.32
N ILE A 144 -0.04 7.75 -7.85
CA ILE A 144 -0.51 6.37 -7.68
C ILE A 144 0.52 5.36 -8.20
N LEU A 145 1.08 5.62 -9.39
CA LEU A 145 2.11 4.75 -9.97
C LEU A 145 3.36 4.70 -9.09
N GLN A 146 3.82 5.86 -8.60
CA GLN A 146 4.99 5.93 -7.74
C GLN A 146 4.80 5.18 -6.43
N ILE A 147 3.63 5.29 -5.81
CA ILE A 147 3.31 4.57 -4.58
C ILE A 147 3.24 3.06 -4.84
N ALA A 148 2.63 2.63 -5.96
CA ALA A 148 2.61 1.22 -6.35
C ALA A 148 4.03 0.64 -6.51
N ILE A 149 4.96 1.43 -7.08
CA ILE A 149 6.37 1.07 -7.19
C ILE A 149 7.01 0.97 -5.79
N TYR A 150 6.79 1.93 -4.90
CA TYR A 150 7.32 1.88 -3.53
C TYR A 150 6.80 0.67 -2.75
N MET A 151 5.52 0.34 -2.90
CA MET A 151 4.93 -0.86 -2.29
C MET A 151 5.62 -2.15 -2.78
N CYS A 152 6.10 -2.20 -4.02
CA CYS A 152 6.93 -3.30 -4.50
C CYS A 152 8.36 -3.24 -3.96
N GLN A 153 8.98 -2.07 -4.00
CA GLN A 153 10.37 -1.88 -3.61
C GLN A 153 10.64 -2.10 -2.11
N MET A 154 9.62 -2.03 -1.25
CA MET A 154 9.77 -2.37 0.17
C MET A 154 9.74 -3.88 0.45
N MET A 155 9.27 -4.72 -0.48
CA MET A 155 9.13 -6.17 -0.27
C MET A 155 10.46 -6.84 0.13
N PRO A 156 11.61 -6.52 -0.50
CA PRO A 156 12.88 -7.12 -0.14
C PRO A 156 13.25 -6.96 1.34
N TYR A 157 13.02 -5.78 1.93
CA TYR A 157 13.27 -5.52 3.35
C TYR A 157 12.45 -6.46 4.25
N PHE A 158 11.16 -6.56 3.99
CA PHE A 158 10.25 -7.37 4.82
C PHE A 158 10.42 -8.88 4.63
N CYS A 159 11.11 -9.32 3.58
CA CYS A 159 11.44 -10.73 3.38
C CYS A 159 12.68 -11.17 4.17
N GLU A 160 13.49 -10.25 4.71
CA GLU A 160 14.66 -10.60 5.50
C GLU A 160 14.29 -11.13 6.90
N PRO A 161 15.17 -11.95 7.53
CA PRO A 161 14.86 -12.58 8.82
C PRO A 161 14.56 -11.59 9.94
N ASP A 162 15.19 -10.42 9.91
CA ASP A 162 15.08 -9.39 10.94
C ASP A 162 13.67 -8.77 10.99
N ALA A 163 12.95 -8.77 9.87
CA ALA A 163 11.56 -8.33 9.80
C ALA A 163 10.55 -9.35 10.37
N SER A 164 11.00 -10.57 10.70
CA SER A 164 10.19 -11.65 11.27
C SER A 164 8.98 -12.08 10.40
N SER A 165 8.11 -12.93 10.96
CA SER A 165 6.83 -13.28 10.30
C SER A 165 5.88 -12.09 10.16
N MET A 166 5.95 -11.11 11.07
CA MET A 166 5.11 -9.90 11.04
C MET A 166 5.40 -9.04 9.81
N GLY A 167 6.68 -8.90 9.41
CA GLY A 167 7.05 -8.17 8.19
C GLY A 167 6.38 -8.77 6.96
N ARG A 168 6.40 -10.10 6.84
CA ARG A 168 5.78 -10.79 5.72
C ARG A 168 4.25 -10.60 5.66
N PHE A 169 3.57 -10.54 6.81
CA PHE A 169 2.15 -10.21 6.86
C PHE A 169 1.87 -8.77 6.41
N ALA A 170 2.71 -7.82 6.80
CA ALA A 170 2.56 -6.41 6.41
C ALA A 170 2.64 -6.19 4.89
N THR A 171 3.28 -7.11 4.15
CA THR A 171 3.50 -6.96 2.70
C THR A 171 2.35 -7.49 1.83
N PHE A 172 1.46 -8.33 2.36
CA PHE A 172 0.41 -8.97 1.55
C PHE A 172 -0.50 -7.96 0.86
N MET A 173 -1.12 -7.09 1.64
CA MET A 173 -2.08 -6.13 1.07
C MET A 173 -1.42 -5.20 0.07
N PRO A 174 -0.28 -4.54 0.38
CA PRO A 174 0.43 -3.72 -0.60
C PRO A 174 0.75 -4.46 -1.90
N LEU A 175 1.21 -5.72 -1.82
CA LEU A 175 1.54 -6.51 -3.01
C LEU A 175 0.31 -6.84 -3.85
N VAL A 176 -0.81 -7.22 -3.21
CA VAL A 176 -2.09 -7.49 -3.91
C VAL A 176 -2.62 -6.23 -4.60
N PHE A 177 -2.58 -5.07 -3.93
CA PHE A 177 -3.04 -3.81 -4.52
C PHE A 177 -2.15 -3.37 -5.68
N ALA A 178 -0.82 -3.50 -5.54
CA ALA A 178 0.11 -3.20 -6.63
C ALA A 178 -0.10 -4.13 -7.83
N LEU A 179 -0.24 -5.45 -7.61
CA LEU A 179 -0.54 -6.43 -8.65
C LEU A 179 -1.80 -6.06 -9.44
N LYS A 180 -2.92 -5.79 -8.74
CA LYS A 180 -4.19 -5.40 -9.38
C LYS A 180 -4.07 -4.09 -10.15
N TYR A 181 -3.32 -3.14 -9.64
CA TYR A 181 -3.06 -1.88 -10.32
C TYR A 181 -2.28 -2.09 -11.63
N PHE A 182 -1.19 -2.87 -11.60
CA PHE A 182 -0.39 -3.16 -12.78
C PHE A 182 -1.15 -4.01 -13.80
N GLU A 183 -1.96 -4.97 -13.34
CA GLU A 183 -2.86 -5.75 -14.20
C GLU A 183 -3.84 -4.84 -14.96
N ALA A 184 -4.54 -3.94 -14.26
CA ALA A 184 -5.50 -3.01 -14.86
C ALA A 184 -4.86 -2.02 -15.85
N ARG A 185 -3.53 -1.81 -15.78
CA ARG A 185 -2.75 -0.93 -16.64
C ARG A 185 -2.00 -1.65 -17.74
N GLY A 186 -2.06 -2.98 -17.81
CA GLY A 186 -1.32 -3.79 -18.76
C GLY A 186 0.20 -3.73 -18.58
N MET A 187 0.67 -3.42 -17.36
CA MET A 187 2.10 -3.31 -17.00
C MET A 187 2.66 -4.70 -16.70
N LYS A 188 2.84 -5.50 -17.75
CA LYS A 188 3.12 -6.93 -17.65
C LYS A 188 4.37 -7.28 -16.83
N ALA A 189 5.47 -6.56 -17.02
CA ALA A 189 6.71 -6.86 -16.29
C ALA A 189 6.53 -6.68 -14.77
N GLN A 190 5.83 -5.63 -14.35
CA GLN A 190 5.53 -5.36 -12.93
C GLN A 190 4.53 -6.37 -12.37
N GLN A 191 3.53 -6.75 -13.16
CA GLN A 191 2.57 -7.80 -12.82
C GLN A 191 3.29 -9.13 -12.57
N ASP A 192 4.15 -9.56 -13.52
CA ASP A 192 4.91 -10.80 -13.41
C ASP A 192 5.82 -10.78 -12.18
N TRP A 193 6.48 -9.65 -11.91
CA TRP A 193 7.28 -9.50 -10.70
C TRP A 193 6.46 -9.69 -9.42
N CYS A 194 5.28 -9.07 -9.32
CA CYS A 194 4.40 -9.24 -8.17
C CYS A 194 3.97 -10.70 -7.98
N GLN A 195 3.71 -11.42 -9.09
CA GLN A 195 3.36 -12.83 -9.05
C GLN A 195 4.55 -13.68 -8.59
N ASP A 196 5.75 -13.46 -9.16
CA ASP A 196 6.98 -14.17 -8.77
C ASP A 196 7.29 -14.01 -7.28
N VAL A 197 7.14 -12.78 -6.74
CA VAL A 197 7.33 -12.51 -5.30
C VAL A 197 6.27 -13.21 -4.46
N THR A 198 5.01 -13.20 -4.90
CA THR A 198 3.91 -13.89 -4.21
C THR A 198 4.19 -15.39 -4.13
N ASP A 199 4.55 -16.02 -5.24
CA ASP A 199 4.84 -17.44 -5.32
C ASP A 199 6.07 -17.81 -4.47
N ALA A 200 7.11 -16.99 -4.50
CA ALA A 200 8.31 -17.17 -3.70
C ALA A 200 8.01 -17.10 -2.20
N MET A 201 7.19 -16.14 -1.76
CA MET A 201 6.79 -16.02 -0.36
C MET A 201 5.94 -17.20 0.09
N PHE A 202 5.05 -17.73 -0.75
CA PHE A 202 4.24 -18.91 -0.43
C PHE A 202 5.07 -20.18 -0.36
N ASN A 203 6.00 -20.38 -1.28
CA ASN A 203 6.90 -21.52 -1.29
C ASN A 203 7.85 -21.54 -0.07
N ASP A 204 8.15 -20.39 0.52
CA ASP A 204 8.96 -20.25 1.73
C ASP A 204 8.17 -20.47 3.04
N GLY A 205 7.01 -21.12 2.95
CA GLY A 205 6.22 -21.58 4.12
C GLY A 205 5.21 -20.59 4.66
N ILE A 206 4.91 -19.51 3.92
CA ILE A 206 3.79 -18.65 4.24
C ILE A 206 2.54 -19.23 3.57
N ASN A 207 1.78 -20.04 4.31
CA ASN A 207 0.42 -20.36 3.90
C ASN A 207 -0.49 -19.23 4.38
N PRO A 208 -1.00 -18.37 3.49
CA PRO A 208 -2.02 -17.43 3.89
C PRO A 208 -3.26 -18.22 4.31
N PRO A 209 -4.01 -17.77 5.32
CA PRO A 209 -5.23 -18.43 5.77
C PRO A 209 -6.31 -18.49 4.67
N TRP A 210 -6.10 -17.79 3.57
CA TRP A 210 -6.86 -17.84 2.34
C TRP A 210 -5.89 -18.15 1.19
N LYS A 211 -5.89 -19.34 0.64
CA LYS A 211 -5.70 -19.46 -0.79
C LYS A 211 -6.87 -18.68 -1.38
N LEU A 212 -6.67 -17.40 -1.62
CA LEU A 212 -7.57 -16.66 -2.47
C LEU A 212 -7.51 -17.42 -3.79
N ASP A 213 -8.58 -18.13 -4.09
CA ASP A 213 -8.86 -18.71 -5.39
C ASP A 213 -9.03 -17.50 -6.35
N LEU A 214 -7.92 -16.82 -6.63
CA LEU A 214 -7.87 -15.68 -7.57
C LEU A 214 -8.26 -16.16 -8.97
N GLU A 215 -8.24 -17.49 -9.21
CA GLU A 215 -8.71 -18.13 -10.45
C GLU A 215 -10.23 -18.36 -10.47
N LYS A 216 -10.88 -18.44 -9.30
CA LYS A 216 -12.34 -18.53 -9.24
C LYS A 216 -12.90 -17.18 -8.84
N GLY A 217 -13.18 -16.37 -9.87
CA GLY A 217 -13.96 -15.16 -9.68
C GLY A 217 -15.13 -15.46 -8.72
N LEU A 218 -15.24 -14.68 -7.64
CA LEU A 218 -16.36 -14.72 -6.71
C LEU A 218 -17.67 -14.71 -7.51
N LYS A 219 -18.27 -15.88 -7.72
CA LYS A 219 -19.67 -15.96 -8.14
C LYS A 219 -20.48 -15.56 -6.92
N PRO A 220 -21.23 -14.45 -6.95
CA PRO A 220 -22.10 -14.09 -5.86
C PRO A 220 -23.21 -15.13 -5.79
N GLY A 221 -23.27 -15.92 -4.72
CA GLY A 221 -24.47 -16.68 -4.39
C GLY A 221 -24.36 -18.13 -3.97
N GLU A 222 -23.22 -18.77 -3.87
CA GLU A 222 -23.16 -20.12 -3.32
C GLU A 222 -22.91 -20.12 -1.80
N LYS A 223 -24.00 -20.18 -1.04
CA LYS A 223 -23.96 -20.56 0.40
C LYS A 223 -23.57 -22.02 0.50
N LYS A 224 -22.31 -22.31 0.87
CA LYS A 224 -21.97 -23.66 1.35
C LYS A 224 -22.70 -23.92 2.67
N GLN A 225 -23.64 -24.87 2.68
CA GLN A 225 -24.12 -25.51 3.91
C GLN A 225 -22.92 -26.18 4.58
N ILE A 226 -22.63 -25.76 5.78
CA ILE A 226 -21.69 -26.44 6.68
C ILE A 226 -22.46 -27.58 7.35
N PRO A 227 -21.92 -28.81 7.38
CA PRO A 227 -22.54 -29.96 8.03
C PRO A 227 -22.63 -29.79 9.55
#